data_ff1731ac31e86a17eb290d9982d9d183
#
_entry.id   ff1731ac31e86a17eb290d9982d9d183
#
_cell.length_a   1.000
_cell.length_b   1.000
_cell.length_c   1.000
_cell.angle_alpha   90.00
_cell.angle_beta   90.00
_cell.angle_gamma   90.00
#
_symmetry.space_group_name_H-M   'P 1'
#
loop_
_entity.id
_entity.type
_entity.pdbx_description
1 polymer ?
#
loop_
_entity_poly.entity_id
_entity_poly.type
_entity_poly.pdbx_seq_one_letter_code
_entity_poly.pdbx_strand_id
1 'polypeptide(L)'
;MKKLLTLSIAIIAVSALSASAADAKANYESNCAKCHGADGKGQTKMGQKLGVKDYTDAKVQADLKDDAAIKAIKEGLKDADGKTLMKPAEGMSDDDVKALVAYMRTFKK
;
A
#
# COMPACT_ATOMS: atom_id res chain seq x y z
N MET A 1 -57.23 20.22 -3.65
CA MET A 1 -55.96 20.66 -3.08
C MET A 1 -54.92 19.55 -3.25
N LYS A 2 -53.92 19.84 -4.03
CA LYS A 2 -52.88 18.85 -4.29
C LYS A 2 -51.73 19.07 -3.35
N LYS A 3 -51.45 18.11 -2.51
CA LYS A 3 -50.27 18.12 -1.65
C LYS A 3 -49.10 17.55 -2.43
N LEU A 4 -48.12 18.39 -2.71
CA LEU A 4 -46.87 17.95 -3.30
C LEU A 4 -46.04 17.33 -2.19
N LEU A 5 -45.90 16.04 -2.25
CA LEU A 5 -44.91 15.35 -1.43
C LEU A 5 -43.55 15.51 -2.10
N THR A 6 -42.73 16.35 -1.55
CA THR A 6 -41.34 16.43 -1.94
C THR A 6 -40.59 15.28 -1.29
N LEU A 7 -40.27 14.26 -2.07
CA LEU A 7 -39.44 13.20 -1.61
C LEU A 7 -37.98 13.67 -1.61
N SER A 8 -37.48 14.01 -0.45
CA SER A 8 -36.07 14.33 -0.30
C SER A 8 -35.28 13.04 -0.30
N ILE A 9 -34.59 12.78 -1.41
CA ILE A 9 -33.66 11.66 -1.48
C ILE A 9 -32.37 12.13 -0.83
N ALA A 10 -32.10 11.64 0.37
CA ALA A 10 -30.81 11.83 1.01
C ALA A 10 -29.81 10.91 0.33
N ILE A 11 -28.89 11.47 -0.45
CA ILE A 11 -27.79 10.74 -1.01
C ILE A 11 -26.74 10.57 0.08
N ILE A 12 -26.68 9.39 0.64
CA ILE A 12 -25.62 9.04 1.58
C ILE A 12 -24.40 8.66 0.74
N ALA A 13 -23.46 9.59 0.64
CA ALA A 13 -22.15 9.28 0.05
C ALA A 13 -21.37 8.43 1.03
N VAL A 14 -21.27 7.13 0.76
CA VAL A 14 -20.44 6.25 1.56
C VAL A 14 -18.99 6.45 1.13
N SER A 15 -18.20 7.10 1.96
CA SER A 15 -16.78 7.31 1.71
C SER A 15 -15.94 6.12 2.18
N ALA A 16 -16.22 4.93 1.64
CA ALA A 16 -15.50 3.72 1.98
C ALA A 16 -14.00 3.79 1.61
N LEU A 17 -13.64 4.62 0.61
CA LEU A 17 -12.28 4.78 0.11
C LEU A 17 -11.36 5.50 1.11
N SER A 18 -11.86 6.43 1.93
CA SER A 18 -11.03 7.17 2.89
C SER A 18 -10.61 6.30 4.07
N ALA A 19 -11.45 5.36 4.52
CA ALA A 19 -11.10 4.40 5.57
C ALA A 19 -9.99 3.45 5.11
N SER A 20 -10.07 2.92 3.88
CA SER A 20 -9.03 2.03 3.31
C SER A 20 -7.70 2.74 3.15
N ALA A 21 -7.69 4.02 2.77
CA ALA A 21 -6.46 4.80 2.62
C ALA A 21 -5.79 5.06 3.97
N ALA A 22 -6.57 5.36 5.03
CA ALA A 22 -6.03 5.54 6.37
C ALA A 22 -5.45 4.24 6.93
N ASP A 23 -6.13 3.10 6.70
CA ASP A 23 -5.67 1.78 7.12
C ASP A 23 -4.41 1.38 6.37
N ALA A 24 -4.31 1.67 5.07
CA ALA A 24 -3.12 1.39 4.27
C ALA A 24 -1.90 2.15 4.78
N LYS A 25 -2.05 3.41 5.13
CA LYS A 25 -0.96 4.20 5.73
C LYS A 25 -0.51 3.58 7.06
N ALA A 26 -1.42 3.24 7.93
CA ALA A 26 -1.11 2.63 9.22
C ALA A 26 -0.44 1.26 9.03
N ASN A 27 -0.93 0.44 8.13
CA ASN A 27 -0.34 -0.85 7.78
C ASN A 27 1.06 -0.71 7.21
N TYR A 28 1.27 0.27 6.34
CA TYR A 28 2.59 0.57 5.79
C TYR A 28 3.57 0.99 6.88
N GLU A 29 3.18 1.91 7.73
CA GLU A 29 4.04 2.40 8.83
C GLU A 29 4.41 1.28 9.79
N SER A 30 3.50 0.36 10.08
CA SER A 30 3.72 -0.75 11.01
C SER A 30 4.57 -1.88 10.41
N ASN A 31 4.43 -2.16 9.11
CA ASN A 31 4.98 -3.39 8.52
C ASN A 31 6.07 -3.14 7.47
N CYS A 32 6.10 -1.98 6.85
CA CYS A 32 6.93 -1.70 5.68
C CYS A 32 7.97 -0.60 5.90
N ALA A 33 7.63 0.42 6.68
CA ALA A 33 8.45 1.62 6.83
C ALA A 33 9.82 1.36 7.48
N LYS A 34 9.95 0.30 8.26
CA LYS A 34 11.23 -0.06 8.89
C LYS A 34 12.35 -0.24 7.86
N CYS A 35 12.03 -0.82 6.72
CA CYS A 35 12.97 -1.00 5.62
C CYS A 35 12.82 0.06 4.53
N HIS A 36 11.57 0.23 4.07
CA HIS A 36 11.29 1.12 2.94
C HIS A 36 11.30 2.62 3.28
N GLY A 37 11.19 2.96 4.57
CA GLY A 37 11.07 4.34 5.03
C GLY A 37 9.64 4.87 4.92
N ALA A 38 9.31 5.84 5.75
CA ALA A 38 8.00 6.49 5.71
C ALA A 38 7.75 7.23 4.37
N ASP A 39 8.83 7.65 3.72
CA ASP A 39 8.82 8.34 2.41
C ASP A 39 9.01 7.39 1.22
N GLY A 40 9.21 6.10 1.44
CA GLY A 40 9.40 5.10 0.40
C GLY A 40 10.77 5.10 -0.26
N LYS A 41 11.73 5.86 0.23
CA LYS A 41 13.06 5.99 -0.38
C LYS A 41 14.02 4.85 -0.05
N GLY A 42 13.70 4.03 0.93
CA GLY A 42 14.57 2.93 1.33
C GLY A 42 15.88 3.36 1.99
N GLN A 43 15.95 4.59 2.50
CA GLN A 43 17.16 5.16 3.10
C GLN A 43 17.31 4.85 4.59
N THR A 44 16.50 3.94 5.11
CA THR A 44 16.63 3.44 6.48
C THR A 44 17.89 2.57 6.59
N LYS A 45 18.39 2.39 7.80
CA LYS A 45 19.54 1.50 8.04
C LYS A 45 19.31 0.10 7.47
N MET A 46 18.13 -0.47 7.74
CA MET A 46 17.77 -1.79 7.25
C MET A 46 17.53 -1.81 5.75
N GLY A 47 16.92 -0.76 5.21
CA GLY A 47 16.69 -0.63 3.77
C GLY A 47 17.98 -0.60 2.97
N GLN A 48 18.99 0.12 3.45
CA GLN A 48 20.31 0.15 2.82
C GLN A 48 21.02 -1.20 2.89
N LYS A 49 20.91 -1.88 4.03
CA LYS A 49 21.49 -3.20 4.23
C LYS A 49 20.89 -4.25 3.28
N LEU A 50 19.58 -4.20 3.06
CA LEU A 50 18.86 -5.16 2.22
C LEU A 50 18.78 -4.73 0.74
N GLY A 51 19.20 -3.51 0.41
CA GLY A 51 19.17 -3.01 -0.96
C GLY A 51 17.77 -2.71 -1.48
N VAL A 52 16.87 -2.22 -0.63
CA VAL A 52 15.51 -1.87 -1.05
C VAL A 52 15.52 -0.69 -2.01
N LYS A 53 14.58 -0.70 -2.94
CA LYS A 53 14.50 0.32 -3.98
C LYS A 53 13.84 1.61 -3.48
N ASP A 54 14.12 2.71 -4.19
CA ASP A 54 13.48 4.00 -3.95
C ASP A 54 12.17 4.10 -4.74
N TYR A 55 11.05 4.04 -4.05
CA TYR A 55 9.72 4.09 -4.66
C TYR A 55 9.24 5.51 -5.01
N THR A 56 10.04 6.53 -4.74
CA THR A 56 9.78 7.88 -5.27
C THR A 56 10.22 8.00 -6.73
N ASP A 57 11.07 7.10 -7.20
CA ASP A 57 11.58 7.06 -8.57
C ASP A 57 10.52 6.54 -9.53
N ALA A 58 10.21 7.33 -10.56
CA ALA A 58 9.21 6.98 -11.56
C ALA A 58 9.53 5.68 -12.33
N LYS A 59 10.82 5.43 -12.60
CA LYS A 59 11.24 4.21 -13.29
C LYS A 59 11.03 2.98 -12.41
N VAL A 60 11.37 3.07 -11.14
CA VAL A 60 11.13 1.99 -10.19
C VAL A 60 9.64 1.67 -10.11
N GLN A 61 8.79 2.69 -10.07
CA GLN A 61 7.35 2.53 -10.07
C GLN A 61 6.84 1.88 -11.37
N ALA A 62 7.38 2.28 -12.51
CA ALA A 62 6.98 1.74 -13.81
C ALA A 62 7.37 0.26 -13.96
N ASP A 63 8.53 -0.11 -13.44
CA ASP A 63 9.03 -1.49 -13.52
C ASP A 63 8.32 -2.42 -12.54
N LEU A 64 7.75 -1.87 -11.47
CA LEU A 64 7.01 -2.65 -10.46
C LEU A 64 5.57 -2.86 -10.91
N LYS A 65 5.24 -4.09 -11.29
CA LYS A 65 3.87 -4.47 -11.65
C LYS A 65 3.05 -4.73 -10.39
N ASP A 66 1.77 -4.39 -10.43
CA ASP A 66 0.87 -4.58 -9.27
C ASP A 66 0.82 -6.03 -8.82
N ASP A 67 0.73 -6.97 -9.76
CA ASP A 67 0.70 -8.41 -9.45
C ASP A 67 1.95 -8.86 -8.69
N ALA A 68 3.11 -8.41 -9.13
CA ALA A 68 4.38 -8.74 -8.49
C ALA A 68 4.49 -8.10 -7.10
N ALA A 69 4.02 -6.87 -6.95
CA ALA A 69 3.99 -6.17 -5.67
C ALA A 69 3.06 -6.88 -4.67
N ILE A 70 1.87 -7.25 -5.11
CA ILE A 70 0.90 -7.99 -4.30
C ILE A 70 1.49 -9.32 -3.85
N LYS A 71 2.08 -10.07 -4.75
CA LYS A 71 2.72 -11.35 -4.45
C LYS A 71 3.85 -11.18 -3.44
N ALA A 72 4.70 -10.19 -3.61
CA ALA A 72 5.82 -9.91 -2.70
C ALA A 72 5.32 -9.59 -1.28
N ILE A 73 4.25 -8.84 -1.15
CA ILE A 73 3.67 -8.51 0.14
C ILE A 73 3.07 -9.76 0.80
N LYS A 74 2.35 -10.58 0.04
CA LYS A 74 1.67 -11.78 0.57
C LYS A 74 2.63 -12.91 0.89
N GLU A 75 3.63 -13.14 0.06
CA GLU A 75 4.54 -14.28 0.17
C GLU A 75 5.93 -13.92 0.69
N GLY A 76 6.26 -12.63 0.71
CA GLY A 76 7.60 -12.15 1.03
C GLY A 76 8.58 -12.35 -0.11
N LEU A 77 9.82 -11.97 0.13
CA LEU A 77 10.91 -12.10 -0.83
C LEU A 77 12.12 -12.78 -0.18
N LYS A 78 12.76 -13.65 -0.95
CA LYS A 78 14.00 -14.30 -0.56
C LYS A 78 15.06 -14.10 -1.66
N ASP A 79 16.33 -14.09 -1.25
CA ASP A 79 17.44 -14.07 -2.22
C ASP A 79 17.74 -15.49 -2.75
N ALA A 80 18.74 -15.60 -3.61
CA ALA A 80 19.14 -16.86 -4.21
C ALA A 80 19.61 -17.91 -3.17
N ASP A 81 20.08 -17.44 -2.02
CA ASP A 81 20.55 -18.30 -0.93
C ASP A 81 19.43 -18.70 0.04
N GLY A 82 18.20 -18.27 -0.23
CA GLY A 82 17.04 -18.53 0.61
C GLY A 82 16.90 -17.60 1.83
N LYS A 83 17.76 -16.58 1.91
CA LYS A 83 17.67 -15.58 2.98
C LYS A 83 16.45 -14.67 2.77
N THR A 84 15.70 -14.46 3.82
CA THR A 84 14.53 -13.57 3.77
C THR A 84 14.96 -12.12 3.62
N LEU A 85 14.57 -11.49 2.51
CA LEU A 85 14.74 -10.06 2.26
C LEU A 85 13.54 -9.28 2.73
N MET A 86 12.35 -9.80 2.52
CA MET A 86 11.09 -9.20 2.94
C MET A 86 10.20 -10.29 3.52
N LYS A 87 9.72 -10.08 4.74
CA LYS A 87 8.81 -11.04 5.38
C LYS A 87 7.42 -10.92 4.78
N PRO A 88 6.66 -12.03 4.68
CA PRO A 88 5.25 -11.96 4.31
C PRO A 88 4.47 -11.09 5.28
N ALA A 89 3.56 -10.29 4.78
CA ALA A 89 2.62 -9.55 5.61
C ALA A 89 1.49 -10.48 6.05
N GLU A 90 1.37 -10.70 7.35
CA GLU A 90 0.36 -11.58 7.93
C GLU A 90 -0.83 -10.78 8.41
N GLY A 91 -2.00 -11.42 8.42
CA GLY A 91 -3.22 -10.83 8.96
C GLY A 91 -3.85 -9.75 8.09
N MET A 92 -3.46 -9.67 6.83
CA MET A 92 -4.00 -8.72 5.86
C MET A 92 -4.90 -9.42 4.84
N SER A 93 -6.06 -8.82 4.55
CA SER A 93 -6.92 -9.26 3.46
C SER A 93 -6.31 -8.89 2.11
N ASP A 94 -6.84 -9.47 1.02
CA ASP A 94 -6.43 -9.10 -0.34
C ASP A 94 -6.68 -7.61 -0.61
N ASP A 95 -7.78 -7.06 -0.10
CA ASP A 95 -8.09 -5.64 -0.24
C ASP A 95 -7.08 -4.76 0.53
N ASP A 96 -6.65 -5.18 1.71
CA ASP A 96 -5.61 -4.50 2.47
C ASP A 96 -4.28 -4.46 1.70
N VAL A 97 -3.91 -5.57 1.08
CA VAL A 97 -2.68 -5.66 0.28
C VAL A 97 -2.75 -4.77 -0.96
N LYS A 98 -3.88 -4.77 -1.65
CA LYS A 98 -4.11 -3.86 -2.80
C LYS A 98 -4.05 -2.40 -2.39
N ALA A 99 -4.61 -2.06 -1.23
CA ALA A 99 -4.55 -0.72 -0.67
C ALA A 99 -3.12 -0.30 -0.34
N LEU A 100 -2.28 -1.22 0.16
CA LEU A 100 -0.86 -0.97 0.39
C LEU A 100 -0.12 -0.64 -0.91
N VAL A 101 -0.37 -1.40 -1.98
CA VAL A 101 0.25 -1.13 -3.28
C VAL A 101 -0.18 0.24 -3.79
N ALA A 102 -1.46 0.59 -3.68
CA ALA A 102 -1.96 1.91 -4.05
C ALA A 102 -1.29 3.01 -3.22
N TYR A 103 -1.09 2.79 -1.93
CA TYR A 103 -0.38 3.73 -1.06
C TYR A 103 1.08 3.93 -1.51
N MET A 104 1.78 2.85 -1.83
CA MET A 104 3.15 2.91 -2.33
C MET A 104 3.25 3.69 -3.65
N ARG A 105 2.24 3.64 -4.50
CA ARG A 105 2.19 4.43 -5.74
C ARG A 105 2.14 5.93 -5.49
N THR A 106 1.67 6.36 -4.33
CA THR A 106 1.64 7.78 -3.97
C THR A 106 3.01 8.37 -3.69
N PHE A 107 4.04 7.55 -3.47
CA PHE A 107 5.42 8.04 -3.26
C PHE A 107 6.07 8.57 -4.53
N LYS A 108 5.57 8.22 -5.68
CA LYS A 108 6.11 8.67 -6.97
C LYS A 108 6.18 10.19 -7.04
N LYS A 109 7.34 10.70 -7.37
CA LYS A 109 7.57 12.13 -7.60
C LYS A 109 7.66 12.47 -9.08
#